data_fd3fbb1e86e51bb1435ba31392b06e22
#
_entry.id   fd3fbb1e86e51bb1435ba31392b06e22
#
_cell.length_a   1.000
_cell.length_b   1.000
_cell.length_c   1.000
_cell.angle_alpha   90.00
_cell.angle_beta   90.00
_cell.angle_gamma   90.00
#
_symmetry.space_group_name_H-M   'P 1'
#
loop_
_entity.id
_entity.type
_entity.pdbx_description
1 polymer ?
#
loop_
_entity_poly.entity_id
_entity_poly.type
_entity_poly.pdbx_seq_one_letter_code
_entity_poly.pdbx_strand_id
1 'polypeptide(L)'
;MFSWSRDFSVSALTAGFLAVLISYSGPLLIFFQAGQSAGVSPAMMASWVWGISMGAALAGIVLSWWLRVPVITAWSAPGTALLVTLFPDISVPQAVGAYLVAAVVLLAIGLSGSFDWLMHRIPKGIAFGMMAGILFQFGVGAFRSASSMPLLTFGMIAAYLLWKRLFPRYFLVLVLCTGIALSAASTGLSLGEVDFTPTWPQWITPEWHGGAILSLAL
;
A
#
# COMPACT_ATOMS: atom_id res chain seq x y z
N MET A 1 24.32 14.77 -18.14
CA MET A 1 24.26 13.66 -19.08
C MET A 1 24.13 12.39 -18.24
N PHE A 2 22.97 11.73 -18.25
CA PHE A 2 22.77 10.47 -17.52
C PHE A 2 23.58 9.39 -18.23
N SER A 3 24.56 8.81 -17.59
CA SER A 3 25.27 7.64 -18.15
C SER A 3 24.70 6.38 -17.49
N TRP A 4 23.77 5.75 -18.15
CA TRP A 4 23.10 4.51 -17.69
C TRP A 4 24.07 3.45 -17.15
N SER A 5 25.26 3.38 -17.71
CA SER A 5 26.27 2.40 -17.29
C SER A 5 27.02 2.74 -15.99
N ARG A 6 27.02 4.03 -15.57
CA ARG A 6 27.70 4.46 -14.33
C ARG A 6 26.76 4.51 -13.13
N ASP A 7 25.46 4.66 -13.37
CA ASP A 7 24.46 4.81 -12.33
C ASP A 7 23.78 3.48 -11.97
N PHE A 8 23.97 2.43 -12.80
CA PHE A 8 23.47 1.09 -12.54
C PHE A 8 24.41 0.36 -11.57
N SER A 9 23.94 0.11 -10.36
CA SER A 9 24.66 -0.67 -9.37
C SER A 9 23.78 -1.77 -8.77
N VAL A 10 24.35 -2.91 -8.44
CA VAL A 10 23.63 -4.00 -7.75
C VAL A 10 23.01 -3.49 -6.44
N SER A 11 23.71 -2.59 -5.75
CA SER A 11 23.21 -1.96 -4.51
C SER A 11 21.95 -1.13 -4.77
N ALA A 12 21.88 -0.37 -5.87
CA ALA A 12 20.69 0.42 -6.22
C ALA A 12 19.52 -0.49 -6.61
N LEU A 13 19.79 -1.57 -7.36
CA LEU A 13 18.78 -2.54 -7.74
C LEU A 13 18.17 -3.25 -6.51
N THR A 14 19.04 -3.72 -5.62
CA THR A 14 18.59 -4.37 -4.37
C THR A 14 17.84 -3.41 -3.47
N ALA A 15 18.29 -2.15 -3.34
CA ALA A 15 17.58 -1.15 -2.57
C ALA A 15 16.19 -0.85 -3.15
N GLY A 16 16.06 -0.71 -4.46
CA GLY A 16 14.78 -0.54 -5.15
C GLY A 16 13.84 -1.73 -4.97
N PHE A 17 14.36 -2.95 -5.14
CA PHE A 17 13.60 -4.17 -4.91
C PHE A 17 13.09 -4.27 -3.47
N LEU A 18 13.94 -4.01 -2.48
CA LEU A 18 13.56 -4.02 -1.07
C LEU A 18 12.53 -2.94 -0.75
N ALA A 19 12.67 -1.75 -1.34
CA ALA A 19 11.71 -0.67 -1.16
C ALA A 19 10.31 -1.05 -1.66
N VAL A 20 10.22 -1.65 -2.85
CA VAL A 20 8.95 -2.16 -3.39
C VAL A 20 8.39 -3.26 -2.49
N LEU A 21 9.19 -4.24 -2.10
CA LEU A 21 8.77 -5.36 -1.27
C LEU A 21 8.21 -4.89 0.09
N ILE A 22 8.86 -3.90 0.72
CA ILE A 22 8.40 -3.28 1.96
C ILE A 22 7.09 -2.50 1.74
N SER A 23 6.99 -1.76 0.64
CA SER A 23 5.79 -0.98 0.31
C SER A 23 4.55 -1.86 0.11
N TYR A 24 4.72 -3.10 -0.35
CA TYR A 24 3.64 -4.05 -0.56
C TYR A 24 3.32 -4.88 0.68
N SER A 25 4.30 -5.25 1.49
CA SER A 25 4.14 -6.25 2.56
C SER A 25 3.13 -5.88 3.65
N GLY A 26 2.96 -4.60 3.96
CA GLY A 26 2.00 -4.12 4.98
C GLY A 26 0.69 -3.61 4.38
N PRO A 27 0.72 -2.55 3.56
CA PRO A 27 -0.47 -1.90 3.04
C PRO A 27 -1.33 -2.77 2.12
N LEU A 28 -0.76 -3.79 1.47
CA LEU A 28 -1.51 -4.67 0.58
C LEU A 28 -2.64 -5.42 1.29
N LEU A 29 -2.46 -5.77 2.57
CA LEU A 29 -3.51 -6.41 3.37
C LEU A 29 -4.74 -5.51 3.50
N ILE A 30 -4.54 -4.21 3.77
CA ILE A 30 -5.65 -3.25 3.87
C ILE A 30 -6.36 -3.13 2.52
N PHE A 31 -5.60 -3.18 1.46
CA PHE A 31 -6.12 -3.11 0.11
C PHE A 31 -7.03 -4.31 -0.21
N PHE A 32 -6.62 -5.51 0.17
CA PHE A 32 -7.49 -6.69 0.07
C PHE A 32 -8.75 -6.59 0.94
N GLN A 33 -8.63 -6.05 2.16
CA GLN A 33 -9.78 -5.80 3.02
C GLN A 33 -10.77 -4.81 2.38
N ALA A 34 -10.28 -3.73 1.79
CA ALA A 34 -11.12 -2.77 1.06
C ALA A 34 -11.87 -3.43 -0.10
N GLY A 35 -11.18 -4.28 -0.87
CA GLY A 35 -11.80 -5.00 -1.96
C GLY A 35 -12.85 -6.04 -1.50
N GLN A 36 -12.60 -6.72 -0.38
CA GLN A 36 -13.58 -7.61 0.24
C GLN A 36 -14.81 -6.83 0.73
N SER A 37 -14.62 -5.67 1.37
CA SER A 37 -15.72 -4.80 1.79
C SER A 37 -16.55 -4.29 0.60
N ALA A 38 -15.90 -4.02 -0.52
CA ALA A 38 -16.56 -3.62 -1.77
C ALA A 38 -17.22 -4.81 -2.52
N GLY A 39 -16.99 -6.05 -2.11
CA GLY A 39 -17.51 -7.24 -2.77
C GLY A 39 -16.97 -7.46 -4.19
N VAL A 40 -15.74 -6.98 -4.49
CA VAL A 40 -15.18 -7.09 -5.84
C VAL A 40 -14.67 -8.49 -6.14
N SER A 41 -14.73 -8.88 -7.41
CA SER A 41 -14.20 -10.17 -7.86
C SER A 41 -12.67 -10.25 -7.75
N PRO A 42 -12.09 -11.45 -7.64
CA PRO A 42 -10.62 -11.62 -7.65
C PRO A 42 -9.94 -10.98 -8.86
N ALA A 43 -10.58 -11.05 -10.04
CA ALA A 43 -10.06 -10.42 -11.27
C ALA A 43 -10.03 -8.88 -11.15
N MET A 44 -11.07 -8.28 -10.58
CA MET A 44 -11.11 -6.84 -10.30
C MET A 44 -10.06 -6.45 -9.26
N MET A 45 -9.86 -7.26 -8.22
CA MET A 45 -8.81 -7.05 -7.21
C MET A 45 -7.42 -7.05 -7.86
N ALA A 46 -7.13 -8.02 -8.73
CA ALA A 46 -5.88 -8.08 -9.47
C ALA A 46 -5.72 -6.85 -10.40
N SER A 47 -6.80 -6.39 -11.03
CA SER A 47 -6.82 -5.15 -11.81
C SER A 47 -6.48 -3.92 -10.98
N TRP A 48 -6.97 -3.81 -9.75
CA TRP A 48 -6.64 -2.72 -8.84
C TRP A 48 -5.16 -2.74 -8.45
N VAL A 49 -4.63 -3.92 -8.08
CA VAL A 49 -3.20 -4.06 -7.75
C VAL A 49 -2.33 -3.69 -8.95
N TRP A 50 -2.72 -4.10 -10.16
CA TRP A 50 -2.05 -3.74 -11.40
C TRP A 50 -2.03 -2.21 -11.60
N GLY A 51 -3.21 -1.56 -11.50
CA GLY A 51 -3.34 -0.11 -11.69
C GLY A 51 -2.49 0.70 -10.72
N ILE A 52 -2.53 0.35 -9.41
CA ILE A 52 -1.71 0.99 -8.38
C ILE A 52 -0.22 0.79 -8.64
N SER A 53 0.18 -0.43 -9.00
CA SER A 53 1.58 -0.77 -9.25
C SER A 53 2.14 0.00 -10.44
N MET A 54 1.39 0.05 -11.54
CA MET A 54 1.79 0.79 -12.74
C MET A 54 1.81 2.30 -12.47
N GLY A 55 0.81 2.83 -11.77
CA GLY A 55 0.76 4.25 -11.41
C GLY A 55 1.95 4.65 -10.53
N ALA A 56 2.25 3.85 -9.50
CA ALA A 56 3.40 4.08 -8.62
C ALA A 56 4.73 3.96 -9.39
N ALA A 57 4.89 2.94 -10.23
CA ALA A 57 6.10 2.75 -11.02
C ALA A 57 6.34 3.93 -11.99
N LEU A 58 5.33 4.33 -12.75
CA LEU A 58 5.44 5.44 -13.69
C LEU A 58 5.73 6.75 -12.97
N ALA A 59 5.01 7.06 -11.90
CA ALA A 59 5.25 8.26 -11.11
C ALA A 59 6.65 8.27 -10.51
N GLY A 60 7.09 7.15 -9.92
CA GLY A 60 8.43 7.00 -9.35
C GLY A 60 9.54 7.18 -10.39
N ILE A 61 9.40 6.58 -11.57
CA ILE A 61 10.37 6.72 -12.68
C ILE A 61 10.42 8.17 -13.17
N VAL A 62 9.27 8.76 -13.48
CA VAL A 62 9.20 10.13 -14.00
C VAL A 62 9.77 11.14 -13.01
N LEU A 63 9.37 11.05 -11.74
CA LEU A 63 9.85 11.95 -10.69
C LEU A 63 11.35 11.76 -10.41
N SER A 64 11.81 10.52 -10.34
CA SER A 64 13.24 10.24 -10.12
C SER A 64 14.11 10.76 -11.26
N TRP A 65 13.62 10.62 -12.48
CA TRP A 65 14.33 11.12 -13.67
C TRP A 65 14.35 12.66 -13.72
N TRP A 66 13.22 13.29 -13.44
CA TRP A 66 13.09 14.75 -13.48
C TRP A 66 13.88 15.42 -12.35
N LEU A 67 13.69 14.94 -11.12
CA LEU A 67 14.30 15.52 -9.91
C LEU A 67 15.76 15.09 -9.69
N ARG A 68 16.21 14.05 -10.40
CA ARG A 68 17.56 13.44 -10.26
C ARG A 68 17.85 12.94 -8.84
N VAL A 69 16.83 12.53 -8.13
CA VAL A 69 16.89 11.87 -6.81
C VAL A 69 16.02 10.63 -6.83
N PRO A 70 16.36 9.59 -6.06
CA PRO A 70 15.50 8.41 -5.99
C PRO A 70 14.19 8.75 -5.29
N VAL A 71 13.08 8.71 -6.03
CA VAL A 71 11.72 8.94 -5.51
C VAL A 71 10.98 7.62 -5.51
N ILE A 72 10.47 7.23 -4.36
CA ILE A 72 9.61 6.06 -4.21
C ILE A 72 8.20 6.57 -3.97
N THR A 73 7.29 6.19 -4.84
CA THR A 73 5.87 6.47 -4.70
C THR A 73 5.14 5.20 -4.27
N ALA A 74 4.19 5.35 -3.38
CA ALA A 74 3.34 4.26 -2.91
C ALA A 74 1.93 4.80 -2.67
N TRP A 75 0.97 3.89 -2.58
CA TRP A 75 -0.40 4.27 -2.25
C TRP A 75 -0.54 4.65 -0.77
N SER A 76 -1.60 5.40 -0.48
CA SER A 76 -1.91 5.84 0.88
C SER A 76 -2.57 4.73 1.69
N ALA A 77 -1.86 4.18 2.67
CA ALA A 77 -2.46 3.22 3.61
C ALA A 77 -3.64 3.83 4.40
N PRO A 78 -3.58 5.08 4.90
CA PRO A 78 -4.73 5.74 5.50
C PRO A 78 -5.93 5.87 4.56
N GLY A 79 -5.69 6.28 3.32
CA GLY A 79 -6.75 6.40 2.31
C GLY A 79 -7.39 5.05 1.98
N THR A 80 -6.61 3.98 1.91
CA THR A 80 -7.13 2.64 1.69
C THR A 80 -7.92 2.13 2.91
N ALA A 81 -7.46 2.43 4.13
CA ALA A 81 -8.20 2.09 5.36
C ALA A 81 -9.55 2.80 5.43
N LEU A 82 -9.63 4.05 4.97
CA LEU A 82 -10.88 4.78 4.86
C LEU A 82 -11.85 4.08 3.90
N LEU A 83 -11.37 3.54 2.77
CA LEU A 83 -12.21 2.76 1.85
C LEU A 83 -12.83 1.54 2.51
N VAL A 84 -12.12 0.85 3.40
CA VAL A 84 -12.67 -0.31 4.14
C VAL A 84 -13.94 0.09 4.91
N THR A 85 -13.97 1.31 5.44
CA THR A 85 -15.11 1.81 6.22
C THR A 85 -16.21 2.42 5.35
N LEU A 86 -15.87 2.93 4.17
CA LEU A 86 -16.84 3.54 3.25
C LEU A 86 -17.57 2.52 2.37
N PHE A 87 -16.92 1.41 2.03
CA PHE A 87 -17.60 0.28 1.40
C PHE A 87 -18.36 -0.50 2.48
N PRO A 88 -19.62 -0.90 2.29
CA PRO A 88 -20.40 -0.96 1.05
C PRO A 88 -21.28 0.28 0.75
N ASP A 89 -21.20 1.37 1.53
CA ASP A 89 -22.08 2.53 1.37
C ASP A 89 -21.86 3.28 0.06
N ILE A 90 -20.66 3.17 -0.52
CA ILE A 90 -20.32 3.70 -1.84
C ILE A 90 -19.95 2.58 -2.80
N SER A 91 -20.28 2.77 -4.08
CA SER A 91 -19.88 1.83 -5.13
C SER A 91 -18.44 2.07 -5.59
N VAL A 92 -17.82 1.04 -6.19
CA VAL A 92 -16.47 1.15 -6.77
C VAL A 92 -16.37 2.27 -7.83
N PRO A 93 -17.32 2.42 -8.79
CA PRO A 93 -17.32 3.55 -9.72
C PRO A 93 -17.37 4.92 -9.04
N GLN A 94 -18.12 5.05 -7.93
CA GLN A 94 -18.19 6.29 -7.13
C GLN A 94 -16.88 6.59 -6.43
N ALA A 95 -16.21 5.57 -5.90
CA ALA A 95 -14.87 5.71 -5.31
C ALA A 95 -13.85 6.17 -6.37
N VAL A 96 -13.88 5.60 -7.58
CA VAL A 96 -13.02 6.02 -8.70
C VAL A 96 -13.28 7.48 -9.07
N GLY A 97 -14.55 7.90 -9.18
CA GLY A 97 -14.90 9.29 -9.44
C GLY A 97 -14.37 10.24 -8.35
N ALA A 98 -14.54 9.86 -7.08
CA ALA A 98 -14.03 10.65 -5.95
C ALA A 98 -12.50 10.77 -5.95
N TYR A 99 -11.77 9.69 -6.26
CA TYR A 99 -10.30 9.74 -6.40
C TYR A 99 -9.83 10.62 -7.56
N LEU A 100 -10.56 10.65 -8.67
CA LEU A 100 -10.25 11.56 -9.78
C LEU A 100 -10.40 13.03 -9.36
N VAL A 101 -11.46 13.35 -8.62
CA VAL A 101 -11.65 14.70 -8.06
C VAL A 101 -10.52 15.03 -7.07
N ALA A 102 -10.21 14.12 -6.16
CA ALA A 102 -9.10 14.28 -5.22
C ALA A 102 -7.76 14.54 -5.94
N ALA A 103 -7.49 13.78 -7.01
CA ALA A 103 -6.28 13.98 -7.81
C ALA A 103 -6.23 15.37 -8.46
N VAL A 104 -7.35 15.86 -9.01
CA VAL A 104 -7.45 17.20 -9.60
C VAL A 104 -7.26 18.28 -8.54
N VAL A 105 -7.87 18.14 -7.37
CA VAL A 105 -7.73 19.08 -6.24
C VAL A 105 -6.27 19.12 -5.76
N LEU A 106 -5.64 17.96 -5.56
CA LEU A 106 -4.24 17.87 -5.15
C LEU A 106 -3.30 18.47 -6.20
N LEU A 107 -3.58 18.24 -7.48
CA LEU A 107 -2.83 18.83 -8.58
C LEU A 107 -2.94 20.37 -8.56
N ALA A 108 -4.15 20.90 -8.39
CA ALA A 108 -4.39 22.33 -8.31
C ALA A 108 -3.67 22.97 -7.10
N ILE A 109 -3.70 22.32 -5.93
CA ILE A 109 -2.98 22.77 -4.74
C ILE A 109 -1.46 22.72 -4.99
N GLY A 110 -0.96 21.64 -5.61
CA GLY A 110 0.46 21.51 -5.93
C GLY A 110 0.93 22.58 -6.91
N LEU A 111 0.18 22.83 -7.99
CA LEU A 111 0.52 23.86 -9.00
C LEU A 111 0.41 25.29 -8.45
N SER A 112 -0.49 25.54 -7.52
CA SER A 112 -0.62 26.85 -6.86
C SER A 112 0.52 27.17 -5.90
N GLY A 113 1.37 26.19 -5.56
CA GLY A 113 2.42 26.34 -4.55
C GLY A 113 1.89 26.46 -3.12
N SER A 114 0.59 26.28 -2.91
CA SER A 114 -0.06 26.43 -1.61
C SER A 114 0.06 25.20 -0.71
N PHE A 115 0.71 24.14 -1.17
CA PHE A 115 0.81 22.86 -0.44
C PHE A 115 1.49 23.04 0.92
N ASP A 116 2.63 23.72 0.97
CA ASP A 116 3.38 23.96 2.21
C ASP A 116 2.55 24.79 3.21
N TRP A 117 1.86 25.84 2.72
CA TRP A 117 0.99 26.64 3.54
C TRP A 117 -0.15 25.82 4.15
N LEU A 118 -0.77 24.94 3.34
CA LEU A 118 -1.84 24.05 3.80
C LEU A 118 -1.33 23.06 4.84
N MET A 119 -0.18 22.43 4.59
CA MET A 119 0.42 21.45 5.51
C MET A 119 0.80 22.07 6.86
N HIS A 120 1.26 23.33 6.89
CA HIS A 120 1.56 24.03 8.13
C HIS A 120 0.30 24.40 8.92
N ARG A 121 -0.87 24.44 8.30
CA ARG A 121 -2.16 24.70 8.98
C ARG A 121 -2.72 23.47 9.68
N ILE A 122 -2.34 22.28 9.26
CA ILE A 122 -2.81 21.04 9.87
C ILE A 122 -2.00 20.79 11.16
N PRO A 123 -2.65 20.76 12.33
CA PRO A 123 -1.96 20.45 13.56
C PRO A 123 -1.34 19.05 13.51
N LYS A 124 -0.06 18.94 13.77
CA LYS A 124 0.65 17.65 13.72
C LYS A 124 0.01 16.58 14.60
N GLY A 125 -0.61 16.99 15.72
CA GLY A 125 -1.34 16.08 16.60
C GLY A 125 -2.50 15.36 15.93
N ILE A 126 -3.22 16.02 15.01
CA ILE A 126 -4.33 15.42 14.25
C ILE A 126 -3.76 14.37 13.30
N ALA A 127 -2.74 14.70 12.54
CA ALA A 127 -2.10 13.76 11.60
C ALA A 127 -1.53 12.53 12.33
N PHE A 128 -0.83 12.73 13.44
CA PHE A 128 -0.31 11.63 14.26
C PHE A 128 -1.41 10.82 14.93
N GLY A 129 -2.48 11.45 15.41
CA GLY A 129 -3.63 10.76 16.00
C GLY A 129 -4.35 9.85 15.00
N MET A 130 -4.57 10.35 13.78
CA MET A 130 -5.14 9.56 12.69
C MET A 130 -4.25 8.36 12.34
N MET A 131 -2.94 8.58 12.17
CA MET A 131 -1.97 7.51 11.91
C MET A 131 -1.96 6.47 13.04
N ALA A 132 -1.95 6.92 14.29
CA ALA A 132 -1.98 6.04 15.46
C ALA A 132 -3.26 5.21 15.51
N GLY A 133 -4.42 5.79 15.21
CA GLY A 133 -5.70 5.08 15.14
C GLY A 133 -5.70 3.97 14.11
N ILE A 134 -5.18 4.23 12.92
CA ILE A 134 -5.06 3.23 11.85
C ILE A 134 -4.11 2.10 12.27
N LEU A 135 -2.91 2.45 12.74
CA LEU A 135 -1.91 1.47 13.19
C LEU A 135 -2.41 0.64 14.36
N PHE A 136 -3.20 1.23 15.26
CA PHE A 136 -3.80 0.52 16.38
C PHE A 136 -4.75 -0.59 15.93
N GLN A 137 -5.57 -0.36 14.89
CA GLN A 137 -6.45 -1.39 14.33
C GLN A 137 -5.64 -2.59 13.80
N PHE A 138 -4.49 -2.36 13.15
CA PHE A 138 -3.60 -3.44 12.72
C PHE A 138 -2.99 -4.20 13.91
N GLY A 139 -2.58 -3.48 14.95
CA GLY A 139 -2.11 -4.10 16.19
C GLY A 139 -3.18 -5.01 16.79
N VAL A 140 -4.40 -4.52 16.96
CA VAL A 140 -5.52 -5.31 17.44
C VAL A 140 -5.79 -6.52 16.54
N GLY A 141 -5.76 -6.36 15.22
CA GLY A 141 -5.93 -7.43 14.25
C GLY A 141 -4.87 -8.53 14.41
N ALA A 142 -3.60 -8.14 14.59
CA ALA A 142 -2.51 -9.09 14.81
C ALA A 142 -2.71 -9.91 16.09
N PHE A 143 -3.15 -9.28 17.18
CA PHE A 143 -3.45 -10.02 18.42
C PHE A 143 -4.72 -10.88 18.33
N ARG A 144 -5.74 -10.44 17.57
CA ARG A 144 -6.91 -11.28 17.27
C ARG A 144 -6.53 -12.54 16.49
N SER A 145 -5.58 -12.44 15.58
CA SER A 145 -5.07 -13.61 14.85
C SER A 145 -4.38 -14.64 15.74
N ALA A 146 -3.93 -14.24 16.95
CA ALA A 146 -3.35 -15.17 17.92
C ALA A 146 -4.34 -16.23 18.42
N SER A 147 -5.65 -15.95 18.39
CA SER A 147 -6.67 -16.93 18.77
C SER A 147 -6.88 -18.04 17.74
N SER A 148 -6.68 -17.73 16.45
CA SER A 148 -6.84 -18.68 15.34
C SER A 148 -5.52 -19.32 14.90
N MET A 149 -4.42 -18.55 14.91
CA MET A 149 -3.10 -18.97 14.45
C MET A 149 -2.00 -18.58 15.44
N PRO A 150 -1.97 -19.16 16.66
CA PRO A 150 -1.04 -18.73 17.72
C PRO A 150 0.43 -18.92 17.32
N LEU A 151 0.76 -20.04 16.68
CA LEU A 151 2.13 -20.32 16.24
C LEU A 151 2.63 -19.27 15.23
N LEU A 152 1.81 -18.90 14.26
CA LEU A 152 2.15 -17.89 13.27
C LEU A 152 2.31 -16.51 13.93
N THR A 153 1.35 -16.12 14.77
CA THR A 153 1.36 -14.79 15.40
C THR A 153 2.55 -14.61 16.34
N PHE A 154 2.75 -15.53 17.29
CA PHE A 154 3.87 -15.42 18.23
C PHE A 154 5.22 -15.71 17.57
N GLY A 155 5.25 -16.62 16.59
CA GLY A 155 6.44 -16.87 15.77
C GLY A 155 6.88 -15.64 14.99
N MET A 156 5.95 -14.87 14.42
CA MET A 156 6.25 -13.61 13.71
C MET A 156 6.74 -12.52 14.66
N ILE A 157 6.14 -12.40 15.86
CA ILE A 157 6.60 -11.44 16.88
C ILE A 157 8.03 -11.78 17.33
N ALA A 158 8.29 -13.06 17.63
CA ALA A 158 9.61 -13.53 18.01
C ALA A 158 10.63 -13.32 16.89
N ALA A 159 10.27 -13.65 15.65
CA ALA A 159 11.11 -13.41 14.48
C ALA A 159 11.44 -11.93 14.29
N TYR A 160 10.45 -11.04 14.44
CA TYR A 160 10.68 -9.59 14.35
C TYR A 160 11.70 -9.13 15.40
N LEU A 161 11.54 -9.51 16.66
CA LEU A 161 12.44 -9.12 17.74
C LEU A 161 13.85 -9.68 17.52
N LEU A 162 13.94 -10.95 17.12
CA LEU A 162 15.20 -11.64 16.85
C LEU A 162 15.95 -11.01 15.67
N TRP A 163 15.31 -10.90 14.52
CA TRP A 163 15.95 -10.39 13.32
C TRP A 163 16.28 -8.91 13.41
N LYS A 164 15.43 -8.11 14.05
CA LYS A 164 15.73 -6.69 14.32
C LYS A 164 16.99 -6.52 15.17
N ARG A 165 17.24 -7.44 16.10
CA ARG A 165 18.44 -7.40 16.95
C ARG A 165 19.69 -7.91 16.24
N LEU A 166 19.57 -9.01 15.47
CA LEU A 166 20.72 -9.67 14.84
C LEU A 166 21.12 -9.03 13.51
N PHE A 167 20.15 -8.63 12.70
CA PHE A 167 20.35 -8.11 11.35
C PHE A 167 19.49 -6.87 11.08
N PRO A 168 19.74 -5.72 11.73
CA PRO A 168 18.90 -4.53 11.65
C PRO A 168 18.73 -3.98 10.22
N ARG A 169 19.66 -4.31 9.32
CA ARG A 169 19.59 -3.88 7.92
C ARG A 169 18.62 -4.72 7.06
N TYR A 170 18.47 -6.00 7.38
CA TYR A 170 17.71 -6.96 6.56
C TYR A 170 16.49 -7.55 7.29
N PHE A 171 16.19 -7.07 8.50
CA PHE A 171 15.21 -7.70 9.37
C PHE A 171 13.81 -7.83 8.74
N LEU A 172 13.36 -6.84 7.94
CA LEU A 172 12.06 -6.89 7.29
C LEU A 172 11.96 -8.04 6.28
N VAL A 173 13.02 -8.27 5.49
CA VAL A 173 13.08 -9.37 4.54
C VAL A 173 13.12 -10.71 5.29
N LEU A 174 13.91 -10.81 6.34
CA LEU A 174 14.03 -12.02 7.14
C LEU A 174 12.72 -12.34 7.88
N VAL A 175 11.99 -11.33 8.37
CA VAL A 175 10.66 -11.48 8.95
C VAL A 175 9.67 -11.99 7.89
N LEU A 176 9.70 -11.44 6.68
CA LEU A 176 8.85 -11.89 5.58
C LEU A 176 9.15 -13.37 5.22
N CYS A 177 10.43 -13.71 5.03
CA CYS A 177 10.83 -15.10 4.76
C CYS A 177 10.40 -16.07 5.88
N THR A 178 10.54 -15.64 7.14
CA THR A 178 10.10 -16.43 8.30
C THR A 178 8.58 -16.60 8.28
N GLY A 179 7.81 -15.56 7.92
CA GLY A 179 6.36 -15.62 7.81
C GLY A 179 5.91 -16.61 6.73
N ILE A 180 6.54 -16.57 5.56
CA ILE A 180 6.29 -17.52 4.47
C ILE A 180 6.59 -18.95 4.93
N ALA A 181 7.73 -19.17 5.58
CA ALA A 181 8.12 -20.49 6.08
C ALA A 181 7.17 -21.03 7.14
N LEU A 182 6.77 -20.19 8.12
CA LEU A 182 5.80 -20.56 9.14
C LEU A 182 4.42 -20.83 8.56
N SER A 183 3.97 -20.03 7.61
CA SER A 183 2.70 -20.25 6.91
C SER A 183 2.72 -21.55 6.12
N ALA A 184 3.80 -21.82 5.39
CA ALA A 184 3.99 -23.07 4.66
C ALA A 184 3.94 -24.28 5.58
N ALA A 185 4.57 -24.20 6.76
CA ALA A 185 4.61 -25.28 7.73
C ALA A 185 3.28 -25.50 8.46
N SER A 186 2.46 -24.44 8.66
CA SER A 186 1.23 -24.50 9.46
C SER A 186 -0.03 -24.79 8.65
N THR A 187 -0.14 -24.20 7.45
CA THR A 187 -1.37 -24.30 6.63
C THR A 187 -1.17 -25.07 5.33
N GLY A 188 0.07 -25.37 4.96
CA GLY A 188 0.42 -25.93 3.66
C GLY A 188 0.24 -24.87 2.56
N LEU A 189 1.33 -24.46 1.92
CA LEU A 189 1.24 -23.61 0.72
C LEU A 189 0.85 -24.50 -0.46
N SER A 190 -0.41 -24.44 -0.89
CA SER A 190 -0.83 -25.05 -2.13
C SER A 190 -0.40 -24.18 -3.31
N LEU A 191 0.90 -24.25 -3.68
CA LEU A 191 1.43 -23.53 -4.85
C LEU A 191 0.77 -23.98 -6.16
N GLY A 192 0.07 -25.12 -6.15
CA GLY A 192 -0.65 -25.65 -7.29
C GLY A 192 -1.91 -24.84 -7.68
N GLU A 193 -2.41 -24.00 -6.79
CA GLU A 193 -3.57 -23.13 -7.06
C GLU A 193 -3.16 -21.71 -7.48
N VAL A 194 -1.85 -21.44 -7.57
CA VAL A 194 -1.37 -20.11 -8.02
C VAL A 194 -1.57 -20.00 -9.52
N ASP A 195 -2.53 -19.19 -9.92
CA ASP A 195 -2.77 -18.86 -11.32
C ASP A 195 -1.76 -17.78 -11.77
N PHE A 196 -0.87 -18.17 -12.68
CA PHE A 196 0.13 -17.28 -13.28
C PHE A 196 -0.38 -16.60 -14.55
N THR A 197 -1.68 -16.70 -14.87
CA THR A 197 -2.23 -16.02 -16.04
C THR A 197 -2.14 -14.50 -15.85
N PRO A 198 -1.61 -13.76 -16.82
CA PRO A 198 -1.55 -12.31 -16.76
C PRO A 198 -2.97 -11.73 -16.72
N THR A 199 -3.28 -11.03 -15.64
CA THR A 199 -4.57 -10.35 -15.50
C THR A 199 -4.50 -9.00 -16.20
N TRP A 200 -5.40 -8.75 -17.13
CA TRP A 200 -5.55 -7.47 -17.80
C TRP A 200 -6.33 -6.48 -16.93
N PRO A 201 -5.95 -5.19 -16.92
CA PRO A 201 -6.66 -4.19 -16.16
C PRO A 201 -8.11 -4.05 -16.70
N GLN A 202 -9.06 -4.04 -15.77
CA GLN A 202 -10.46 -3.82 -16.07
C GLN A 202 -10.76 -2.32 -15.98
N TRP A 203 -11.38 -1.77 -17.00
CA TRP A 203 -11.77 -0.38 -17.00
C TRP A 203 -13.03 -0.18 -16.15
N ILE A 204 -13.00 0.80 -15.26
CA ILE A 204 -14.13 1.22 -14.43
C ILE A 204 -14.53 2.62 -14.87
N THR A 205 -15.77 2.78 -15.34
CA THR A 205 -16.32 4.11 -15.64
C THR A 205 -16.56 4.85 -14.33
N PRO A 206 -15.98 6.06 -14.14
CA PRO A 206 -16.20 6.81 -12.92
C PRO A 206 -17.65 7.30 -12.83
N GLU A 207 -18.21 7.23 -11.62
CA GLU A 207 -19.49 7.84 -11.28
C GLU A 207 -19.28 9.00 -10.30
N TRP A 208 -20.00 10.10 -10.52
CA TRP A 208 -19.88 11.31 -9.73
C TRP A 208 -20.95 11.33 -8.63
N HIS A 209 -20.54 11.07 -7.39
CA HIS A 209 -21.42 11.08 -6.23
C HIS A 209 -20.90 12.07 -5.17
N GLY A 210 -21.69 13.10 -4.84
CA GLY A 210 -21.25 14.17 -3.94
C GLY A 210 -20.82 13.68 -2.57
N GLY A 211 -21.49 12.71 -1.98
CA GLY A 211 -21.12 12.11 -0.70
C GLY A 211 -19.77 11.40 -0.74
N ALA A 212 -19.51 10.60 -1.78
CA ALA A 212 -18.25 9.92 -1.96
C ALA A 212 -17.08 10.89 -2.19
N ILE A 213 -17.32 11.96 -2.96
CA ILE A 213 -16.34 13.02 -3.21
C ILE A 213 -15.97 13.74 -1.91
N LEU A 214 -16.96 14.14 -1.11
CA LEU A 214 -16.71 14.79 0.18
C LEU A 214 -15.93 13.90 1.15
N SER A 215 -16.24 12.61 1.17
CA SER A 215 -15.58 11.65 2.08
C SER A 215 -14.17 11.31 1.70
N LEU A 216 -13.81 11.31 0.40
CA LEU A 216 -12.50 10.86 -0.10
C LEU A 216 -11.61 12.01 -0.58
N ALA A 217 -12.17 13.17 -0.98
CA ALA A 217 -11.40 14.28 -1.55
C ALA A 217 -11.15 15.43 -0.56
N LEU A 218 -11.84 15.45 0.57
CA LEU A 218 -11.69 16.42 1.67
C LEU A 218 -11.23 15.75 2.95
#